data_a2946004e3f6bfde71c0d0767a328da5
#
_entry.id   a2946004e3f6bfde71c0d0767a328da5
#
_cell.length_a   1.000
_cell.length_b   1.000
_cell.length_c   1.000
_cell.angle_alpha   90.00
_cell.angle_beta   90.00
_cell.angle_gamma   90.00
#
_symmetry.space_group_name_H-M   'P 1'
#
loop_
_entity.id
_entity.type
_entity.pdbx_description
1 polymer ?
#
loop_
_entity_poly.entity_id
_entity_poly.type
_entity_poly.pdbx_seq_one_letter_code
_entity_poly.pdbx_strand_id
1 'polypeptide(L)'
;MTFESVEWGDPRAVALRAAMDVETTAMYASRAAGQTPEQDAAVSAALTIDPPTIVHTVLVIDDGRPVGHAALRPWGDELEVKKVFIDESVRGRGLSRALMLELERVALERGIHSLVLQTGDRQIAAIALYESLGYEPIEVYGAYTAIPFALCYRKSL
;
A
#
# COMPACT_ATOMS: atom_id res chain seq x y z
N MET A 1 -14.17 -2.47 -15.37
CA MET A 1 -13.48 -2.27 -14.07
C MET A 1 -14.43 -1.66 -13.07
N THR A 2 -14.52 -2.21 -11.87
CA THR A 2 -15.30 -1.68 -10.73
C THR A 2 -14.50 -1.81 -9.44
N PHE A 3 -14.90 -1.06 -8.42
CA PHE A 3 -14.34 -1.18 -7.06
C PHE A 3 -15.34 -1.89 -6.16
N GLU A 4 -14.85 -2.82 -5.36
CA GLU A 4 -15.66 -3.57 -4.40
C GLU A 4 -15.05 -3.42 -2.99
N SER A 5 -15.83 -2.87 -2.06
CA SER A 5 -15.44 -2.80 -0.65
C SER A 5 -15.66 -4.17 -0.01
N VAL A 6 -14.65 -4.67 0.69
CA VAL A 6 -14.65 -6.00 1.31
C VAL A 6 -14.06 -5.95 2.71
N GLU A 7 -14.24 -7.00 3.47
CA GLU A 7 -13.52 -7.18 4.74
C GLU A 7 -12.02 -7.49 4.48
N TRP A 8 -11.15 -7.10 5.40
CA TRP A 8 -9.71 -7.38 5.33
C TRP A 8 -9.41 -8.87 5.13
N GLY A 9 -10.21 -9.75 5.76
CA GLY A 9 -10.11 -11.21 5.68
C GLY A 9 -10.75 -11.83 4.44
N ASP A 10 -11.33 -11.06 3.50
CA ASP A 10 -11.89 -11.63 2.26
C ASP A 10 -10.83 -12.48 1.55
N PRO A 11 -11.13 -13.73 1.17
CA PRO A 11 -10.16 -14.64 0.56
C PRO A 11 -9.49 -14.06 -0.71
N ARG A 12 -10.19 -13.24 -1.48
CA ARG A 12 -9.66 -12.58 -2.68
C ARG A 12 -8.63 -11.51 -2.30
N ALA A 13 -8.91 -10.74 -1.25
CA ALA A 13 -7.98 -9.75 -0.72
C ALA A 13 -6.73 -10.41 -0.13
N VAL A 14 -6.90 -11.52 0.59
CA VAL A 14 -5.79 -12.33 1.12
C VAL A 14 -4.90 -12.84 -0.01
N ALA A 15 -5.49 -13.39 -1.08
CA ALA A 15 -4.73 -13.89 -2.23
C ALA A 15 -3.93 -12.81 -2.94
N LEU A 16 -4.50 -11.61 -3.15
CA LEU A 16 -3.78 -10.48 -3.76
C LEU A 16 -2.65 -9.98 -2.88
N ARG A 17 -2.82 -9.93 -1.56
CA ARG A 17 -1.73 -9.57 -0.64
C ARG A 17 -0.61 -10.61 -0.65
N ALA A 18 -0.95 -11.90 -0.72
CA ALA A 18 0.05 -12.96 -0.84
C ALA A 18 0.87 -12.82 -2.15
N ALA A 19 0.21 -12.51 -3.27
CA ALA A 19 0.90 -12.22 -4.54
C ALA A 19 1.83 -10.99 -4.42
N MET A 20 1.37 -9.92 -3.81
CA MET A 20 2.17 -8.73 -3.51
C MET A 20 3.41 -9.08 -2.68
N ASP A 21 3.25 -9.87 -1.63
CA ASP A 21 4.35 -10.25 -0.73
C ASP A 21 5.41 -11.07 -1.46
N VAL A 22 5.02 -11.96 -2.39
CA VAL A 22 5.95 -12.70 -3.26
C VAL A 22 6.77 -11.74 -4.12
N GLU A 23 6.14 -10.79 -4.81
CA GLU A 23 6.86 -9.80 -5.63
C GLU A 23 7.80 -8.93 -4.80
N THR A 24 7.33 -8.43 -3.67
CA THR A 24 8.11 -7.55 -2.79
C THR A 24 9.31 -8.30 -2.21
N THR A 25 9.12 -9.54 -1.77
CA THR A 25 10.21 -10.38 -1.27
C THR A 25 11.28 -10.59 -2.35
N ALA A 26 10.89 -10.91 -3.56
CA ALA A 26 11.83 -11.07 -4.68
C ALA A 26 12.57 -9.76 -5.01
N MET A 27 11.88 -8.63 -4.98
CA MET A 27 12.46 -7.30 -5.24
C MET A 27 13.56 -6.92 -4.24
N TYR A 28 13.41 -7.30 -2.97
CA TYR A 28 14.37 -6.98 -1.90
C TYR A 28 15.31 -8.12 -1.53
N ALA A 29 15.27 -9.27 -2.21
CA ALA A 29 16.02 -10.47 -1.84
C ALA A 29 17.54 -10.22 -1.75
N SER A 30 18.14 -9.46 -2.67
CA SER A 30 19.58 -9.16 -2.65
C SER A 30 20.00 -8.26 -1.48
N ARG A 31 19.10 -7.42 -0.99
CA ARG A 31 19.34 -6.58 0.19
C ARG A 31 19.17 -7.38 1.48
N ALA A 32 18.16 -8.23 1.57
CA ALA A 32 17.92 -9.10 2.71
C ALA A 32 19.12 -10.05 2.97
N ALA A 33 19.78 -10.53 1.93
CA ALA A 33 20.97 -11.36 2.05
C ALA A 33 22.15 -10.68 2.79
N GLY A 34 22.14 -9.35 2.90
CA GLY A 34 23.15 -8.57 3.64
C GLY A 34 22.70 -8.07 5.01
N GLN A 35 21.49 -8.39 5.44
CA GLN A 35 20.93 -7.96 6.72
C GLN A 35 21.18 -8.99 7.83
N THR A 36 21.23 -8.51 9.07
CA THR A 36 21.25 -9.40 10.23
C THR A 36 19.85 -9.89 10.56
N PRO A 37 19.70 -11.03 11.29
CA PRO A 37 18.39 -11.50 11.74
C PRO A 37 17.61 -10.46 12.55
N GLU A 38 18.29 -9.64 13.35
CA GLU A 38 17.69 -8.56 14.13
C GLU A 38 17.14 -7.44 13.23
N GLN A 39 17.86 -7.08 12.16
CA GLN A 39 17.41 -6.11 11.17
C GLN A 39 16.19 -6.62 10.41
N ASP A 40 16.20 -7.88 9.98
CA ASP A 40 15.05 -8.51 9.32
C ASP A 40 13.81 -8.54 10.22
N ALA A 41 14.00 -8.89 11.49
CA ALA A 41 12.93 -8.91 12.48
C ALA A 41 12.33 -7.50 12.70
N ALA A 42 13.18 -6.47 12.77
CA ALA A 42 12.74 -5.08 12.93
C ALA A 42 11.94 -4.58 11.71
N VAL A 43 12.41 -4.88 10.49
CA VAL A 43 11.70 -4.55 9.24
C VAL A 43 10.36 -5.29 9.18
N SER A 44 10.36 -6.59 9.47
CA SER A 44 9.14 -7.41 9.46
C SER A 44 8.11 -6.89 10.47
N ALA A 45 8.54 -6.55 11.69
CA ALA A 45 7.67 -5.98 12.71
C ALA A 45 7.06 -4.64 12.27
N ALA A 46 7.88 -3.76 11.67
CA ALA A 46 7.43 -2.46 11.18
C ALA A 46 6.40 -2.57 10.04
N LEU A 47 6.48 -3.61 9.22
CA LEU A 47 5.58 -3.86 8.08
C LEU A 47 4.35 -4.69 8.45
N THR A 48 4.31 -5.27 9.64
CA THR A 48 3.17 -6.06 10.12
C THR A 48 1.94 -5.17 10.30
N ILE A 49 0.80 -5.63 9.81
CA ILE A 49 -0.49 -4.95 9.94
C ILE A 49 -1.33 -5.72 10.96
N ASP A 50 -1.81 -5.01 11.97
CA ASP A 50 -2.83 -5.50 12.89
C ASP A 50 -4.21 -5.39 12.20
N PRO A 51 -4.87 -6.52 11.85
CA PRO A 51 -6.11 -6.51 11.08
C PRO A 51 -7.22 -5.62 11.63
N PRO A 52 -7.50 -5.55 12.94
CA PRO A 52 -8.50 -4.66 13.52
C PRO A 52 -8.27 -3.16 13.25
N THR A 53 -7.06 -2.75 12.89
CA THR A 53 -6.76 -1.34 12.58
C THR A 53 -7.21 -0.94 11.18
N ILE A 54 -7.52 -1.89 10.28
CA ILE A 54 -7.98 -1.60 8.94
C ILE A 54 -9.44 -1.16 8.97
N VAL A 55 -9.71 0.02 8.42
CA VAL A 55 -11.06 0.60 8.38
C VAL A 55 -11.70 0.53 6.99
N HIS A 56 -10.93 0.22 5.97
CA HIS A 56 -11.43 0.03 4.61
C HIS A 56 -10.49 -0.87 3.82
N THR A 57 -11.05 -1.83 3.09
CA THR A 57 -10.33 -2.64 2.11
C THR A 57 -11.11 -2.60 0.81
N VAL A 58 -10.42 -2.37 -0.30
CA VAL A 58 -11.02 -2.30 -1.63
C VAL A 58 -10.32 -3.25 -2.60
N LEU A 59 -11.11 -3.92 -3.40
CA LEU A 59 -10.67 -4.70 -4.55
C LEU A 59 -10.95 -3.95 -5.86
N VAL A 60 -10.02 -4.05 -6.79
CA VAL A 60 -10.27 -3.73 -8.20
C VAL A 60 -10.76 -4.99 -8.87
N ILE A 61 -11.97 -4.94 -9.46
CA ILE A 61 -12.55 -6.04 -10.23
C ILE A 61 -12.49 -5.67 -11.71
N ASP A 62 -11.86 -6.48 -12.52
CA ASP A 62 -11.75 -6.32 -13.95
C ASP A 62 -12.20 -7.62 -14.65
N ASP A 63 -13.20 -7.50 -15.54
CA ASP A 63 -13.84 -8.66 -16.18
C ASP A 63 -14.24 -9.77 -15.18
N GLY A 64 -14.81 -9.37 -14.04
CA GLY A 64 -15.27 -10.28 -12.98
C GLY A 64 -14.16 -10.90 -12.13
N ARG A 65 -12.89 -10.58 -12.37
CA ARG A 65 -11.74 -11.06 -11.60
C ARG A 65 -11.20 -9.99 -10.64
N PRO A 66 -10.83 -10.35 -9.41
CA PRO A 66 -10.09 -9.48 -8.52
C PRO A 66 -8.65 -9.34 -9.04
N VAL A 67 -8.25 -8.12 -9.40
CA VAL A 67 -6.94 -7.83 -9.99
C VAL A 67 -6.16 -6.75 -9.24
N GLY A 68 -6.73 -6.16 -8.21
CA GLY A 68 -6.05 -5.15 -7.41
C GLY A 68 -6.59 -5.07 -6.00
N HIS A 69 -5.77 -4.55 -5.11
CA HIS A 69 -6.04 -4.45 -3.68
C HIS A 69 -5.45 -3.17 -3.12
N ALA A 70 -6.17 -2.52 -2.22
CA ALA A 70 -5.63 -1.52 -1.30
C ALA A 70 -6.45 -1.47 -0.01
N ALA A 71 -5.88 -0.87 1.03
CA ALA A 71 -6.55 -0.68 2.30
C ALA A 71 -6.21 0.66 2.92
N LEU A 72 -7.05 1.10 3.86
CA LEU A 72 -6.87 2.30 4.67
C LEU A 72 -6.91 1.92 6.15
N ARG A 73 -6.05 2.57 6.94
CA ARG A 73 -6.11 2.55 8.41
C ARG A 73 -5.89 3.95 8.98
N PRO A 74 -6.37 4.25 10.18
CA PRO A 74 -6.14 5.54 10.82
C PRO A 74 -4.65 5.76 11.11
N TRP A 75 -4.20 7.01 10.93
CA TRP A 75 -2.92 7.51 11.36
C TRP A 75 -3.11 8.93 11.92
N GLY A 76 -3.25 9.06 13.24
CA GLY A 76 -3.67 10.32 13.85
C GLY A 76 -5.05 10.73 13.33
N ASP A 77 -5.13 11.93 12.79
CA ASP A 77 -6.33 12.49 12.13
C ASP A 77 -6.34 12.28 10.59
N GLU A 78 -5.37 11.53 10.07
CA GLU A 78 -5.23 11.16 8.68
C GLU A 78 -5.60 9.67 8.44
N LEU A 79 -5.60 9.25 7.19
CA LEU A 79 -5.61 7.82 6.84
C LEU A 79 -4.31 7.41 6.16
N GLU A 80 -3.82 6.25 6.54
CA GLU A 80 -2.66 5.63 5.89
C GLU A 80 -3.09 4.61 4.85
N VAL A 81 -2.57 4.77 3.64
CA VAL A 81 -2.75 3.84 2.53
C VAL A 81 -1.83 2.63 2.72
N LYS A 82 -2.40 1.43 2.61
CA LYS A 82 -1.68 0.17 2.81
C LYS A 82 -1.93 -0.81 1.67
N LYS A 83 -0.88 -1.59 1.37
CA LYS A 83 -0.98 -2.77 0.51
C LYS A 83 -1.60 -2.47 -0.87
N VAL A 84 -1.15 -1.37 -1.50
CA VAL A 84 -1.54 -1.05 -2.89
C VAL A 84 -0.87 -2.05 -3.83
N PHE A 85 -1.69 -2.81 -4.54
CA PHE A 85 -1.23 -3.84 -5.45
C PHE A 85 -2.15 -3.93 -6.68
N ILE A 86 -1.56 -4.13 -7.84
CA ILE A 86 -2.24 -4.49 -9.08
C ILE A 86 -1.53 -5.70 -9.67
N ASP A 87 -2.31 -6.72 -10.01
CA ASP A 87 -1.81 -7.93 -10.65
C ASP A 87 -1.01 -7.59 -11.92
N GLU A 88 0.15 -8.21 -12.08
CA GLU A 88 1.08 -7.94 -13.17
C GLU A 88 0.42 -8.07 -14.55
N SER A 89 -0.50 -9.03 -14.72
CA SER A 89 -1.17 -9.31 -16.00
C SER A 89 -2.03 -8.18 -16.54
N VAL A 90 -2.38 -7.19 -15.70
CA VAL A 90 -3.27 -6.06 -16.07
C VAL A 90 -2.63 -4.69 -15.87
N ARG A 91 -1.33 -4.63 -15.57
CA ARG A 91 -0.59 -3.37 -15.41
C ARG A 91 -0.53 -2.55 -16.72
N GLY A 92 -0.15 -1.29 -16.62
CA GLY A 92 -0.09 -0.39 -17.77
C GLY A 92 -1.43 0.16 -18.26
N ARG A 93 -2.54 -0.22 -17.62
CA ARG A 93 -3.92 0.18 -17.98
C ARG A 93 -4.50 1.28 -17.08
N GLY A 94 -3.67 1.89 -16.24
CA GLY A 94 -4.10 2.97 -15.34
C GLY A 94 -4.86 2.51 -14.08
N LEU A 95 -4.94 1.20 -13.81
CA LEU A 95 -5.72 0.65 -12.69
C LEU A 95 -5.20 1.10 -11.32
N SER A 96 -3.88 1.20 -11.14
CA SER A 96 -3.29 1.69 -9.89
C SER A 96 -3.64 3.16 -9.62
N ARG A 97 -3.67 3.99 -10.69
CA ARG A 97 -4.11 5.39 -10.56
C ARG A 97 -5.58 5.48 -10.17
N ALA A 98 -6.43 4.70 -10.82
CA ALA A 98 -7.86 4.65 -10.51
C ALA A 98 -8.11 4.17 -9.07
N LEU A 99 -7.34 3.17 -8.61
CA LEU A 99 -7.41 2.65 -7.24
C LEU A 99 -7.02 3.72 -6.20
N MET A 100 -5.95 4.48 -6.44
CA MET A 100 -5.55 5.57 -5.54
C MET A 100 -6.60 6.68 -5.47
N LEU A 101 -7.19 7.07 -6.61
CA LEU A 101 -8.28 8.06 -6.64
C LEU A 101 -9.53 7.56 -5.90
N GLU A 102 -9.82 6.27 -5.95
CA GLU A 102 -10.91 5.68 -5.16
C GLU A 102 -10.62 5.77 -3.66
N LEU A 103 -9.39 5.53 -3.21
CA LEU A 103 -9.02 5.71 -1.80
C LEU A 103 -9.15 7.17 -1.34
N GLU A 104 -8.75 8.12 -2.19
CA GLU A 104 -8.92 9.55 -1.93
C GLU A 104 -10.40 9.93 -1.79
N ARG A 105 -11.26 9.41 -2.67
CA ARG A 105 -12.72 9.59 -2.60
C ARG A 105 -13.29 9.05 -1.29
N VAL A 106 -12.89 7.83 -0.90
CA VAL A 106 -13.33 7.20 0.36
C VAL A 106 -12.88 8.00 1.58
N ALA A 107 -11.65 8.54 1.57
CA ALA A 107 -11.15 9.39 2.65
C ALA A 107 -12.00 10.66 2.79
N LEU A 108 -12.26 11.36 1.69
CA LEU A 108 -13.10 12.56 1.67
C LEU A 108 -14.53 12.29 2.15
N GLU A 109 -15.14 11.17 1.76
CA GLU A 109 -16.48 10.77 2.25
C GLU A 109 -16.50 10.52 3.76
N ARG A 110 -15.36 10.16 4.35
CA ARG A 110 -15.17 10.01 5.80
C ARG A 110 -14.80 11.32 6.51
N GLY A 111 -14.73 12.43 5.77
CA GLY A 111 -14.32 13.73 6.32
C GLY A 111 -12.81 13.83 6.60
N ILE A 112 -12.00 12.95 6.00
CA ILE A 112 -10.55 12.96 6.13
C ILE A 112 -9.94 13.63 4.89
N HIS A 113 -9.10 14.62 5.11
CA HIS A 113 -8.54 15.48 4.06
C HIS A 113 -7.04 15.29 3.84
N SER A 114 -6.48 14.21 4.34
CA SER A 114 -5.06 13.90 4.15
C SER A 114 -4.82 12.39 4.15
N LEU A 115 -4.01 11.94 3.20
CA LEU A 115 -3.51 10.57 3.14
C LEU A 115 -2.00 10.55 3.31
N VAL A 116 -1.52 9.58 4.07
CA VAL A 116 -0.09 9.25 4.18
C VAL A 116 0.15 7.83 3.69
N LEU A 117 1.36 7.54 3.27
CA LEU A 117 1.78 6.20 2.88
C LEU A 117 3.28 6.00 3.06
N GLN A 118 3.68 4.73 3.14
CA GLN A 118 5.07 4.31 3.10
C GLN A 118 5.27 3.34 1.94
N THR A 119 6.39 3.48 1.27
CA THR A 119 6.88 2.56 0.24
C THR A 119 8.37 2.31 0.42
N GLY A 120 8.94 1.41 -0.36
CA GLY A 120 10.37 1.15 -0.37
C GLY A 120 11.06 1.78 -1.60
N ASP A 121 12.34 2.07 -1.48
CA ASP A 121 13.15 2.76 -2.50
C ASP A 121 13.31 1.97 -3.83
N ARG A 122 13.07 0.66 -3.83
CA ARG A 122 13.08 -0.17 -5.06
C ARG A 122 11.73 -0.25 -5.77
N GLN A 123 10.68 0.30 -5.19
CA GLN A 123 9.34 0.30 -5.77
C GLN A 123 9.15 1.50 -6.72
N ILE A 124 9.96 1.54 -7.78
CA ILE A 124 10.07 2.71 -8.69
C ILE A 124 8.72 3.06 -9.33
N ALA A 125 7.94 2.07 -9.75
CA ALA A 125 6.63 2.30 -10.36
C ALA A 125 5.62 2.91 -9.35
N ALA A 126 5.68 2.48 -8.09
CA ALA A 126 4.83 3.02 -7.04
C ALA A 126 5.22 4.48 -6.70
N ILE A 127 6.52 4.76 -6.58
CA ILE A 127 7.04 6.11 -6.36
C ILE A 127 6.55 7.05 -7.47
N ALA A 128 6.76 6.69 -8.73
CA ALA A 128 6.32 7.49 -9.87
C ALA A 128 4.80 7.72 -9.89
N LEU A 129 4.02 6.70 -9.51
CA LEU A 129 2.57 6.82 -9.37
C LEU A 129 2.20 7.88 -8.32
N TYR A 130 2.74 7.76 -7.10
CA TYR A 130 2.41 8.66 -6.00
C TYR A 130 2.79 10.10 -6.32
N GLU A 131 3.98 10.35 -6.83
CA GLU A 131 4.43 11.68 -7.25
C GLU A 131 3.54 12.26 -8.36
N SER A 132 3.13 11.43 -9.35
CA SER A 132 2.22 11.85 -10.43
C SER A 132 0.81 12.19 -9.95
N LEU A 133 0.43 11.72 -8.76
CA LEU A 133 -0.85 12.00 -8.11
C LEU A 133 -0.76 13.19 -7.13
N GLY A 134 0.41 13.79 -6.98
CA GLY A 134 0.62 14.94 -6.09
C GLY A 134 0.91 14.56 -4.63
N TYR A 135 1.33 13.32 -4.38
CA TYR A 135 1.90 12.96 -3.09
C TYR A 135 3.31 13.53 -2.98
N GLU A 136 3.60 14.19 -1.87
CA GLU A 136 4.89 14.82 -1.60
C GLU A 136 5.68 14.03 -0.55
N PRO A 137 7.02 13.93 -0.70
CA PRO A 137 7.86 13.28 0.29
C PRO A 137 7.75 13.95 1.65
N ILE A 138 7.70 13.13 2.71
CA ILE A 138 7.73 13.56 4.11
C ILE A 138 8.79 12.76 4.88
N GLU A 139 9.11 13.20 6.09
CA GLU A 139 9.95 12.42 6.98
C GLU A 139 9.33 11.05 7.27
N VAL A 140 10.20 10.04 7.40
CA VAL A 140 9.78 8.68 7.76
C VAL A 140 9.16 8.68 9.14
N TYR A 141 7.96 8.12 9.26
CA TYR A 141 7.15 8.18 10.48
C TYR A 141 6.94 6.81 11.13
N GLY A 142 6.60 6.83 12.40
CA GLY A 142 6.18 5.65 13.16
C GLY A 142 7.22 4.54 13.18
N ALA A 143 6.77 3.31 13.07
CA ALA A 143 7.62 2.13 13.07
C ALA A 143 8.54 2.03 11.84
N TYR A 144 8.23 2.78 10.75
CA TYR A 144 9.02 2.77 9.52
C TYR A 144 10.41 3.38 9.69
N THR A 145 10.67 4.11 10.75
CA THR A 145 12.02 4.59 11.11
C THR A 145 13.02 3.45 11.30
N ALA A 146 12.55 2.22 11.58
CA ALA A 146 13.36 1.02 11.63
C ALA A 146 13.73 0.44 10.25
N ILE A 147 13.17 0.99 9.16
CA ILE A 147 13.39 0.51 7.80
C ILE A 147 14.34 1.48 7.06
N PRO A 148 15.61 1.12 6.82
CA PRO A 148 16.59 2.04 6.22
C PRO A 148 16.24 2.53 4.82
N PHE A 149 15.40 1.78 4.09
CA PHE A 149 14.98 2.08 2.72
C PHE A 149 13.55 2.61 2.62
N ALA A 150 12.90 2.94 3.75
CA ALA A 150 11.56 3.48 3.75
C ALA A 150 11.51 4.89 3.17
N LEU A 151 10.53 5.12 2.31
CA LEU A 151 10.14 6.42 1.80
C LEU A 151 8.69 6.68 2.19
N CYS A 152 8.40 7.86 2.70
CA CYS A 152 7.07 8.24 3.14
C CYS A 152 6.57 9.46 2.35
N TYR A 153 5.28 9.47 2.09
CA TYR A 153 4.62 10.50 1.31
C TYR A 153 3.32 10.93 1.97
N ARG A 154 2.91 12.16 1.69
CA ARG A 154 1.62 12.74 2.10
C ARG A 154 0.97 13.47 0.96
N LYS A 155 -0.36 13.46 0.91
CA LYS A 155 -1.19 14.29 0.04
C LYS A 155 -2.33 14.91 0.85
N SER A 156 -2.49 16.23 0.73
CA SER A 156 -3.72 16.92 1.12
C SER A 156 -4.75 16.77 0.00
N LEU A 157 -5.98 16.43 0.37
CA LEU A 157 -7.10 16.15 -0.55
C LEU A 157 -8.01 17.36 -0.72
#